data_ead17dbd2911cb9f622b5c4b5db15d70
#
_entry.id   ead17dbd2911cb9f622b5c4b5db15d70
#
_cell.length_a   1.000
_cell.length_b   1.000
_cell.length_c   1.000
_cell.angle_alpha   90.00
_cell.angle_beta   90.00
_cell.angle_gamma   90.00
#
_symmetry.space_group_name_H-M   'P 1'
#
loop_
_entity.id
_entity.type
_entity.pdbx_description
1 polymer ?
#
loop_
_entity_poly.entity_id
_entity_poly.type
_entity_poly.pdbx_seq_one_letter_code
_entity_poly.pdbx_strand_id
1 'polypeptide(L)'
;MLSRSVLASCRRQHNVVFRRSLATEVVSEPSSSSQSVPPIRTRRPPRAVITAAVILNRSPILTRTPSLFERAYYSYQARIRRALHSPFPIDFYFKQGSLLETKFNIEEKKRERRAFGAKFKTEEEYVSQEKAAADKAAADQLALQEGEDNNLMPRVHEADINRDLKSLDRKGRRNIYLLLQTQSDGKEIWRFPQGGVEKGELLHQAAQRDLYAECGEKMDTWIVSRNPVGVYKESPLDMSLPEPKAEKITFFFKGHILAGQIHPNPTTISDFAWLTKQEIATRVEKDYWEGVKDILSDY
;
A
#
# COMPACT_ATOMS: atom_id res chain seq x y z
N MET A 1 -37.39 6.13 42.48
CA MET A 1 -37.86 7.52 42.27
C MET A 1 -37.05 8.13 41.15
N LEU A 2 -37.76 8.51 40.16
CA LEU A 2 -37.30 8.94 38.83
C LEU A 2 -36.78 10.39 38.84
N SER A 3 -35.74 10.68 38.08
CA SER A 3 -35.53 12.02 37.57
C SER A 3 -35.04 11.95 36.11
N ARG A 4 -35.93 12.35 35.20
CA ARG A 4 -35.66 12.62 33.80
C ARG A 4 -35.08 14.03 33.69
N SER A 5 -33.93 14.22 33.09
CA SER A 5 -33.47 15.52 32.58
C SER A 5 -33.50 15.53 31.05
N VAL A 6 -34.38 16.40 30.57
CA VAL A 6 -34.62 16.72 29.17
C VAL A 6 -33.51 17.66 28.70
N LEU A 7 -32.73 17.25 27.74
CA LEU A 7 -31.79 18.13 27.02
C LEU A 7 -32.47 18.73 25.80
N ALA A 8 -32.74 20.02 25.88
CA ALA A 8 -33.26 20.85 24.83
C ALA A 8 -32.16 21.12 23.77
N SER A 9 -32.41 20.70 22.55
CA SER A 9 -31.62 21.01 21.37
C SER A 9 -31.85 22.44 20.92
N CYS A 10 -30.85 23.29 21.03
CA CYS A 10 -30.86 24.66 20.53
C CYS A 10 -30.41 24.70 19.07
N ARG A 11 -31.38 24.68 18.14
CA ARG A 11 -31.15 24.94 16.71
C ARG A 11 -30.97 26.45 16.50
N ARG A 12 -29.74 26.90 16.26
CA ARG A 12 -29.47 28.24 15.71
C ARG A 12 -29.74 28.25 14.22
N GLN A 13 -30.82 28.89 13.82
CA GLN A 13 -31.05 29.28 12.43
C GLN A 13 -30.26 30.56 12.15
N HIS A 14 -29.32 30.48 11.23
CA HIS A 14 -28.68 31.66 10.64
C HIS A 14 -29.56 32.17 9.49
N ASN A 15 -30.29 33.25 9.77
CA ASN A 15 -30.95 34.02 8.72
C ASN A 15 -29.89 34.84 7.97
N VAL A 16 -29.60 34.46 6.75
CA VAL A 16 -28.81 35.28 5.79
C VAL A 16 -29.76 36.27 5.15
N VAL A 17 -29.65 37.53 5.61
CA VAL A 17 -30.38 38.64 5.02
C VAL A 17 -29.63 39.11 3.79
N PHE A 18 -30.14 38.83 2.60
CA PHE A 18 -29.68 39.43 1.35
C PHE A 18 -30.13 40.88 1.27
N ARG A 19 -29.22 41.81 1.47
CA ARG A 19 -29.43 43.23 1.13
C ARG A 19 -29.28 43.40 -0.38
N ARG A 20 -30.39 43.66 -1.07
CA ARG A 20 -30.36 44.24 -2.44
C ARG A 20 -29.94 45.70 -2.35
N SER A 21 -28.78 46.04 -2.89
CA SER A 21 -28.43 47.43 -3.18
C SER A 21 -29.15 47.88 -4.43
N LEU A 22 -30.01 48.91 -4.26
CA LEU A 22 -30.59 49.62 -5.38
C LEU A 22 -29.49 50.50 -6.00
N ALA A 23 -29.14 50.21 -7.23
CA ALA A 23 -28.30 51.06 -8.04
C ALA A 23 -29.11 52.28 -8.48
N THR A 24 -28.64 53.46 -8.10
CA THR A 24 -29.19 54.76 -8.57
C THR A 24 -28.71 54.96 -9.99
N GLU A 25 -29.63 55.08 -10.95
CA GLU A 25 -29.35 55.47 -12.31
C GLU A 25 -28.84 56.94 -12.33
N VAL A 26 -27.61 57.13 -12.75
CA VAL A 26 -27.08 58.41 -13.15
C VAL A 26 -27.24 58.53 -14.66
N VAL A 27 -28.19 59.37 -15.09
CA VAL A 27 -28.34 59.77 -16.47
C VAL A 27 -27.20 60.69 -16.83
N SER A 28 -26.29 60.28 -17.72
CA SER A 28 -25.31 61.14 -18.37
C SER A 28 -25.51 61.08 -19.89
N GLU A 29 -25.56 62.23 -20.45
CA GLU A 29 -25.83 62.58 -21.86
C GLU A 29 -24.83 61.98 -22.85
N PRO A 30 -25.20 61.82 -24.13
CA PRO A 30 -24.37 61.15 -25.13
C PRO A 30 -23.36 62.12 -25.77
N SER A 31 -22.06 61.87 -25.61
CA SER A 31 -21.05 62.47 -26.41
C SER A 31 -20.33 61.43 -27.30
N SER A 32 -20.52 61.68 -28.63
CA SER A 32 -19.62 61.42 -29.75
C SER A 32 -18.88 60.07 -29.88
N SER A 33 -19.34 59.35 -30.92
CA SER A 33 -18.52 58.50 -31.85
C SER A 33 -17.16 58.00 -31.33
N SER A 34 -17.17 56.85 -30.70
CA SER A 34 -16.00 55.95 -30.64
C SER A 34 -16.29 54.70 -31.48
N GLN A 35 -15.47 54.50 -32.49
CA GLN A 35 -15.44 53.31 -33.33
C GLN A 35 -15.44 52.08 -32.43
N SER A 36 -16.47 51.23 -32.54
CA SER A 36 -16.55 49.96 -31.85
C SER A 36 -15.43 49.06 -32.37
N VAL A 37 -14.36 48.95 -31.60
CA VAL A 37 -13.36 47.88 -31.76
C VAL A 37 -14.12 46.56 -31.58
N PRO A 38 -14.13 45.65 -32.57
CA PRO A 38 -14.80 44.39 -32.42
C PRO A 38 -14.22 43.65 -31.19
N PRO A 39 -15.07 43.06 -30.34
CA PRO A 39 -14.57 42.38 -29.16
C PRO A 39 -13.55 41.34 -29.61
N ILE A 40 -12.30 41.47 -29.11
CA ILE A 40 -11.26 40.47 -29.27
C ILE A 40 -11.87 39.18 -28.74
N ARG A 41 -12.21 38.25 -29.64
CA ARG A 41 -12.64 36.91 -29.29
C ARG A 41 -11.47 36.29 -28.54
N THR A 42 -11.46 36.39 -27.22
CA THR A 42 -10.54 35.66 -26.37
C THR A 42 -10.75 34.19 -26.68
N ARG A 43 -9.77 33.60 -27.35
CA ARG A 43 -9.75 32.16 -27.68
C ARG A 43 -9.96 31.43 -26.37
N ARG A 44 -11.07 30.69 -26.20
CA ARG A 44 -11.29 29.91 -24.99
C ARG A 44 -10.07 29.01 -24.81
N PRO A 45 -9.49 28.97 -23.60
CA PRO A 45 -8.36 28.09 -23.35
C PRO A 45 -8.71 26.68 -23.76
N PRO A 46 -7.78 25.89 -24.33
CA PRO A 46 -8.02 24.52 -24.71
C PRO A 46 -8.55 23.75 -23.50
N ARG A 47 -9.53 22.90 -23.72
CA ARG A 47 -10.16 22.14 -22.64
C ARG A 47 -9.11 21.17 -22.06
N ALA A 48 -8.97 21.15 -20.73
CA ALA A 48 -8.05 20.25 -20.05
C ALA A 48 -8.36 18.78 -20.40
N VAL A 49 -7.30 18.01 -20.66
CA VAL A 49 -7.39 16.56 -20.89
C VAL A 49 -7.38 15.86 -19.54
N ILE A 50 -8.44 15.13 -19.24
CA ILE A 50 -8.58 14.38 -18.00
C ILE A 50 -8.10 12.97 -18.22
N THR A 51 -7.21 12.49 -17.34
CA THR A 51 -6.69 11.13 -17.31
C THR A 51 -6.92 10.50 -15.93
N ALA A 52 -7.18 9.19 -15.90
CA ALA A 52 -7.29 8.42 -14.67
C ALA A 52 -6.10 7.46 -14.56
N ALA A 53 -5.48 7.41 -13.39
CA ALA A 53 -4.33 6.55 -13.12
C ALA A 53 -4.55 5.68 -11.89
N VAL A 54 -3.95 4.49 -11.87
CA VAL A 54 -4.01 3.58 -10.72
C VAL A 54 -2.64 3.45 -10.08
N ILE A 55 -2.57 3.76 -8.79
CA ILE A 55 -1.42 3.42 -7.94
C ILE A 55 -1.65 2.02 -7.40
N LEU A 56 -1.20 1.02 -8.16
CA LEU A 56 -1.33 -0.38 -7.77
C LEU A 56 -0.22 -0.73 -6.80
N ASN A 57 -0.57 -1.17 -5.59
CA ASN A 57 0.40 -1.58 -4.59
C ASN A 57 0.21 -3.04 -4.15
N ARG A 58 1.30 -3.66 -3.77
CA ARG A 58 1.32 -4.88 -2.98
C ARG A 58 1.63 -4.49 -1.54
N SER A 59 0.69 -4.74 -0.65
CA SER A 59 0.83 -4.49 0.79
C SER A 59 1.94 -5.35 1.40
N PRO A 60 2.55 -4.94 2.53
CA PRO A 60 3.55 -5.74 3.20
C PRO A 60 3.04 -7.14 3.54
N ILE A 61 3.80 -8.17 3.20
CA ILE A 61 3.50 -9.58 3.51
C ILE A 61 4.08 -9.93 4.89
N LEU A 62 5.23 -9.36 5.22
CA LEU A 62 5.93 -9.61 6.47
C LEU A 62 5.81 -8.42 7.42
N THR A 63 5.66 -8.73 8.70
CA THR A 63 5.73 -7.69 9.74
C THR A 63 7.09 -7.01 9.76
N ARG A 64 7.11 -5.73 10.12
CA ARG A 64 8.37 -4.98 10.26
C ARG A 64 9.31 -5.65 11.29
N THR A 65 10.60 -5.42 11.13
CA THR A 65 11.56 -5.87 12.14
C THR A 65 11.37 -5.03 13.41
N PRO A 66 11.15 -5.65 14.57
CA PRO A 66 10.99 -4.92 15.81
C PRO A 66 12.26 -4.15 16.17
N SER A 67 12.11 -2.96 16.73
CA SER A 67 13.19 -2.14 17.25
C SER A 67 13.91 -2.85 18.41
N LEU A 68 15.07 -2.34 18.83
CA LEU A 68 15.80 -2.89 19.98
C LEU A 68 14.95 -2.83 21.25
N PHE A 69 14.24 -1.73 21.45
CA PHE A 69 13.32 -1.57 22.58
C PHE A 69 12.17 -2.59 22.54
N GLU A 70 11.51 -2.71 21.41
CA GLU A 70 10.42 -3.68 21.24
C GLU A 70 10.89 -5.12 21.48
N ARG A 71 12.09 -5.49 21.00
CA ARG A 71 12.67 -6.81 21.28
C ARG A 71 12.91 -7.04 22.77
N ALA A 72 13.48 -6.05 23.46
CA ALA A 72 13.68 -6.11 24.88
C ALA A 72 12.36 -6.23 25.65
N TYR A 73 11.36 -5.44 25.26
CA TYR A 73 10.02 -5.50 25.84
C TYR A 73 9.35 -6.86 25.62
N TYR A 74 9.37 -7.40 24.41
CA TYR A 74 8.79 -8.71 24.12
C TYR A 74 9.50 -9.84 24.86
N SER A 75 10.82 -9.79 25.00
CA SER A 75 11.57 -10.76 25.79
C SER A 75 11.22 -10.69 27.27
N TYR A 76 11.06 -9.49 27.81
CA TYR A 76 10.59 -9.25 29.18
C TYR A 76 9.17 -9.77 29.38
N GLN A 77 8.25 -9.43 28.49
CA GLN A 77 6.87 -9.88 28.54
C GLN A 77 6.76 -11.43 28.43
N ALA A 78 7.54 -12.04 27.54
CA ALA A 78 7.59 -13.50 27.41
C ALA A 78 8.06 -14.18 28.69
N ARG A 79 9.04 -13.60 29.37
CA ARG A 79 9.56 -14.08 30.65
C ARG A 79 8.51 -14.02 31.75
N ILE A 80 7.79 -12.90 31.88
CA ILE A 80 6.71 -12.76 32.87
C ILE A 80 5.59 -13.74 32.58
N ARG A 81 5.11 -13.80 31.32
CA ARG A 81 4.05 -14.74 30.95
C ARG A 81 4.43 -16.18 31.28
N ARG A 82 5.70 -16.53 31.02
CA ARG A 82 6.19 -17.88 31.32
C ARG A 82 6.28 -18.14 32.81
N ALA A 83 6.73 -17.19 33.63
CA ALA A 83 6.81 -17.32 35.07
C ALA A 83 5.43 -17.44 35.76
N LEU A 84 4.43 -16.76 35.21
CA LEU A 84 3.07 -16.75 35.78
C LEU A 84 2.11 -17.78 35.20
N HIS A 85 2.55 -18.52 34.20
CA HIS A 85 1.71 -19.47 33.50
C HIS A 85 1.52 -20.76 34.35
N SER A 86 0.32 -21.28 34.34
CA SER A 86 0.03 -22.59 34.95
C SER A 86 0.67 -23.70 34.14
N PRO A 87 1.25 -24.72 34.78
CA PRO A 87 1.82 -25.87 34.09
C PRO A 87 0.76 -26.57 33.24
N PHE A 88 1.14 -26.99 32.04
CA PHE A 88 0.25 -27.74 31.16
C PHE A 88 0.05 -29.17 31.72
N PRO A 89 -1.19 -29.69 31.82
CA PRO A 89 -1.46 -31.02 32.37
C PRO A 89 -1.09 -32.11 31.34
N ILE A 90 0.19 -32.45 31.27
CA ILE A 90 0.76 -33.38 30.29
C ILE A 90 0.10 -34.75 30.36
N ASP A 91 -0.07 -35.26 31.57
CA ASP A 91 -0.63 -36.62 31.83
C ASP A 91 -2.07 -36.80 31.35
N PHE A 92 -2.80 -35.68 31.21
CA PHE A 92 -4.18 -35.73 30.71
C PHE A 92 -4.22 -35.80 29.18
N TYR A 93 -3.34 -35.07 28.48
CA TYR A 93 -3.37 -34.96 27.04
C TYR A 93 -2.51 -35.94 26.29
N PHE A 94 -1.39 -36.37 26.89
CA PHE A 94 -0.43 -37.26 26.26
C PHE A 94 -0.34 -38.58 26.98
N LYS A 95 -0.26 -39.68 26.21
CA LYS A 95 0.04 -40.99 26.75
C LYS A 95 1.51 -41.03 27.15
N GLN A 96 1.80 -41.48 28.36
CA GLN A 96 3.17 -41.62 28.89
C GLN A 96 4.05 -42.45 27.95
N GLY A 97 5.25 -41.91 27.64
CA GLY A 97 6.19 -42.53 26.71
C GLY A 97 5.82 -42.39 25.24
N SER A 98 4.80 -41.56 24.90
CA SER A 98 4.43 -41.31 23.51
C SER A 98 5.40 -40.35 22.85
N LEU A 99 5.53 -40.46 21.52
CA LEU A 99 6.37 -39.57 20.72
C LEU A 99 5.87 -38.12 20.78
N LEU A 100 4.55 -37.93 20.91
CA LEU A 100 3.94 -36.60 21.06
C LEU A 100 4.31 -35.92 22.39
N GLU A 101 4.35 -36.69 23.48
CA GLU A 101 4.86 -36.20 24.77
C GLU A 101 6.32 -35.76 24.67
N THR A 102 7.15 -36.57 24.01
CA THR A 102 8.57 -36.26 23.79
C THR A 102 8.73 -34.97 22.96
N LYS A 103 7.96 -34.82 21.86
CA LYS A 103 7.94 -33.62 21.04
C LYS A 103 7.54 -32.40 21.86
N PHE A 104 6.47 -32.49 22.63
CA PHE A 104 6.00 -31.42 23.51
C PHE A 104 7.08 -31.00 24.51
N ASN A 105 7.71 -31.95 25.19
CA ASN A 105 8.77 -31.70 26.18
C ASN A 105 10.00 -31.01 25.56
N ILE A 106 10.39 -31.40 24.34
CA ILE A 106 11.47 -30.73 23.60
C ILE A 106 11.11 -29.30 23.29
N GLU A 107 9.90 -29.04 22.80
CA GLU A 107 9.42 -27.70 22.50
C GLU A 107 9.31 -26.85 23.76
N GLU A 108 8.84 -27.40 24.86
CA GLU A 108 8.67 -26.71 26.13
C GLU A 108 10.04 -26.27 26.69
N LYS A 109 11.03 -27.16 26.68
CA LYS A 109 12.41 -26.80 27.01
C LYS A 109 12.97 -25.71 26.12
N LYS A 110 12.64 -25.72 24.81
CA LYS A 110 13.04 -24.68 23.87
C LYS A 110 12.37 -23.33 24.19
N ARG A 111 11.09 -23.32 24.61
CA ARG A 111 10.36 -22.13 25.04
C ARG A 111 10.96 -21.55 26.34
N GLU A 112 11.31 -22.39 27.32
CA GLU A 112 11.93 -21.98 28.56
C GLU A 112 13.31 -21.36 28.35
N ARG A 113 14.15 -21.99 27.54
CA ARG A 113 15.47 -21.42 27.18
C ARG A 113 15.34 -20.08 26.45
N ARG A 114 14.29 -19.91 25.63
CA ARG A 114 14.02 -18.63 24.96
C ARG A 114 13.59 -17.55 25.95
N ALA A 115 12.80 -17.90 26.97
CA ALA A 115 12.28 -16.94 27.95
C ALA A 115 13.34 -16.56 29.00
N PHE A 116 14.05 -17.54 29.56
CA PHE A 116 14.98 -17.33 30.69
C PHE A 116 16.45 -17.33 30.32
N GLY A 117 16.78 -17.66 29.07
CA GLY A 117 18.14 -17.67 28.53
C GLY A 117 18.75 -19.06 28.45
N ALA A 118 19.83 -19.18 27.66
CA ALA A 118 20.49 -20.46 27.37
C ALA A 118 21.10 -21.17 28.60
N LYS A 119 21.37 -20.42 29.66
CA LYS A 119 21.94 -20.97 30.92
C LYS A 119 20.86 -21.56 31.86
N PHE A 120 19.58 -21.36 31.53
CA PHE A 120 18.51 -21.93 32.34
C PHE A 120 18.50 -23.45 32.17
N LYS A 121 18.77 -24.18 33.24
CA LYS A 121 18.73 -25.62 33.30
C LYS A 121 17.54 -26.05 34.15
N THR A 122 16.69 -26.86 33.58
CA THR A 122 15.63 -27.56 34.34
C THR A 122 16.23 -28.74 35.03
N GLU A 123 15.77 -29.09 36.22
CA GLU A 123 16.32 -30.21 37.05
C GLU A 123 16.40 -31.56 36.32
N GLU A 124 15.66 -31.73 35.23
CA GLU A 124 15.60 -32.97 34.43
C GLU A 124 16.74 -33.10 33.38
N GLU A 125 17.66 -32.17 33.28
CA GLU A 125 18.68 -32.13 32.20
C GLU A 125 19.85 -33.09 32.39
N TYR A 126 19.79 -33.94 33.42
CA TYR A 126 20.79 -35.01 33.67
C TYR A 126 20.50 -36.34 32.95
N VAL A 127 19.48 -36.36 32.06
CA VAL A 127 19.24 -37.50 31.18
C VAL A 127 20.37 -37.58 30.15
N SER A 128 20.91 -38.79 29.94
CA SER A 128 22.02 -39.05 29.03
C SER A 128 21.83 -38.33 27.66
N GLN A 129 22.85 -37.67 27.18
CA GLN A 129 22.84 -36.92 25.91
C GLN A 129 22.42 -37.78 24.72
N GLU A 130 22.72 -39.07 24.74
CA GLU A 130 22.35 -40.06 23.72
C GLU A 130 20.82 -40.23 23.61
N LYS A 131 20.13 -40.35 24.76
CA LYS A 131 18.68 -40.46 24.78
C LYS A 131 18.00 -39.19 24.26
N ALA A 132 18.50 -38.03 24.64
CA ALA A 132 18.00 -36.75 24.17
C ALA A 132 18.21 -36.55 22.63
N ALA A 133 19.28 -37.08 22.09
CA ALA A 133 19.55 -37.05 20.65
C ALA A 133 18.63 -37.99 19.87
N ALA A 134 18.40 -39.20 20.39
CA ALA A 134 17.48 -40.16 19.78
C ALA A 134 16.03 -39.67 19.81
N ASP A 135 15.58 -39.12 20.94
CA ASP A 135 14.25 -38.52 21.09
C ASP A 135 14.03 -37.35 20.14
N LYS A 136 15.05 -36.51 19.96
CA LYS A 136 15.00 -35.41 19.01
C LYS A 136 14.89 -35.92 17.56
N ALA A 137 15.70 -36.89 17.17
CA ALA A 137 15.65 -37.50 15.83
C ALA A 137 14.27 -38.11 15.54
N ALA A 138 13.69 -38.81 16.52
CA ALA A 138 12.35 -39.36 16.38
C ALA A 138 11.26 -38.28 16.26
N ALA A 139 11.37 -37.16 17.02
CA ALA A 139 10.45 -36.05 16.92
C ALA A 139 10.56 -35.32 15.55
N ASP A 140 11.77 -35.14 15.02
CA ASP A 140 12.01 -34.55 13.71
C ASP A 140 11.46 -35.45 12.58
N GLN A 141 11.57 -36.77 12.68
CA GLN A 141 10.95 -37.69 11.72
C GLN A 141 9.42 -37.64 11.77
N LEU A 142 8.82 -37.52 12.93
CA LEU A 142 7.38 -37.35 13.07
C LEU A 142 6.90 -36.05 12.42
N ALA A 143 7.62 -34.94 12.64
CA ALA A 143 7.32 -33.66 12.03
C ALA A 143 7.35 -33.71 10.49
N LEU A 144 8.29 -34.46 9.91
CA LEU A 144 8.35 -34.71 8.47
C LEU A 144 7.16 -35.54 7.96
N GLN A 145 6.75 -36.57 8.73
CA GLN A 145 5.59 -37.41 8.37
C GLN A 145 4.26 -36.64 8.45
N GLU A 146 4.12 -35.73 9.41
CA GLU A 146 2.93 -34.89 9.58
C GLU A 146 2.87 -33.74 8.60
N GLY A 147 3.89 -33.55 7.74
CA GLY A 147 3.97 -32.46 6.78
C GLY A 147 4.18 -31.09 7.46
N GLU A 148 4.58 -31.09 8.72
CA GLU A 148 5.03 -29.89 9.40
C GLU A 148 6.44 -29.51 8.91
N ASP A 149 6.54 -29.21 7.61
CA ASP A 149 7.77 -28.67 7.05
C ASP A 149 8.09 -27.36 7.78
N ASN A 150 9.19 -27.39 8.53
CA ASN A 150 9.76 -26.19 9.17
C ASN A 150 10.29 -25.15 8.14
N ASN A 151 9.95 -25.33 6.89
CA ASN A 151 10.31 -24.43 5.80
C ASN A 151 9.44 -23.19 5.79
N LEU A 152 9.53 -22.42 6.88
CA LEU A 152 9.00 -21.07 6.91
C LEU A 152 9.68 -20.27 5.80
N MET A 153 8.88 -19.54 5.01
CA MET A 153 9.41 -18.64 4.00
C MET A 153 10.46 -17.71 4.64
N PRO A 154 11.67 -17.63 4.10
CA PRO A 154 12.73 -16.80 4.66
C PRO A 154 12.31 -15.35 4.64
N ARG A 155 12.71 -14.57 5.66
CA ARG A 155 12.41 -13.13 5.72
C ARG A 155 13.05 -12.32 4.60
N VAL A 156 14.13 -12.84 4.01
CA VAL A 156 14.78 -12.31 2.81
C VAL A 156 14.51 -13.31 1.71
N HIS A 157 13.69 -12.90 0.74
CA HIS A 157 13.34 -13.74 -0.40
C HIS A 157 14.47 -13.78 -1.42
N GLU A 158 14.54 -14.83 -2.23
CA GLU A 158 15.55 -14.97 -3.31
C GLU A 158 15.48 -13.80 -4.31
N ALA A 159 14.29 -13.28 -4.58
CA ALA A 159 14.11 -12.10 -5.42
C ALA A 159 14.83 -10.85 -4.88
N ASP A 160 15.03 -10.73 -3.55
CA ASP A 160 15.81 -9.63 -2.96
C ASP A 160 17.31 -9.83 -3.17
N ILE A 161 17.78 -11.08 -3.14
CA ILE A 161 19.18 -11.44 -3.35
C ILE A 161 19.54 -11.21 -4.84
N ASN A 162 18.69 -11.68 -5.73
CA ASN A 162 18.87 -11.60 -7.19
C ASN A 162 18.52 -10.22 -7.75
N ARG A 163 17.97 -9.30 -6.90
CA ARG A 163 17.47 -7.97 -7.31
C ARG A 163 16.45 -8.02 -8.43
N ASP A 164 15.58 -9.02 -8.40
CA ASP A 164 14.51 -9.15 -9.39
C ASP A 164 13.43 -8.10 -9.14
N LEU A 165 13.32 -7.13 -10.03
CA LEU A 165 12.37 -6.03 -9.93
C LEU A 165 10.96 -6.42 -10.39
N LYS A 166 10.81 -7.57 -11.04
CA LYS A 166 9.53 -8.07 -11.56
C LYS A 166 8.78 -8.95 -10.56
N SER A 167 9.46 -9.45 -9.54
CA SER A 167 8.86 -10.31 -8.53
C SER A 167 8.03 -9.51 -7.51
N LEU A 168 6.84 -10.02 -7.19
CA LEU A 168 5.98 -9.49 -6.12
C LEU A 168 6.50 -9.82 -4.72
N ASP A 169 7.33 -10.86 -4.59
CA ASP A 169 7.81 -11.35 -3.29
C ASP A 169 8.99 -10.55 -2.75
N ARG A 170 9.57 -9.68 -3.58
CA ARG A 170 10.64 -8.78 -3.14
C ARG A 170 10.16 -7.80 -2.05
N LYS A 171 11.10 -7.39 -1.19
CA LYS A 171 10.84 -6.39 -0.13
C LYS A 171 9.58 -6.67 0.68
N GLY A 172 9.41 -7.92 1.13
CA GLY A 172 8.21 -8.39 1.81
C GLY A 172 7.72 -7.55 3.00
N ARG A 173 8.58 -6.69 3.58
CA ARG A 173 8.25 -5.81 4.71
C ARG A 173 7.72 -4.44 4.32
N ARG A 174 7.77 -4.09 3.04
CA ARG A 174 7.43 -2.75 2.54
C ARG A 174 6.34 -2.82 1.49
N ASN A 175 5.66 -1.71 1.32
CA ASN A 175 4.83 -1.51 0.15
C ASN A 175 5.71 -1.43 -1.09
N ILE A 176 5.31 -2.13 -2.14
CA ILE A 176 5.87 -1.97 -3.46
C ILE A 176 4.76 -1.57 -4.42
N TYR A 177 5.11 -0.74 -5.37
CA TYR A 177 4.21 -0.12 -6.32
C TYR A 177 4.59 -0.50 -7.74
N LEU A 178 3.59 -0.71 -8.57
CA LEU A 178 3.76 -0.98 -9.97
C LEU A 178 4.08 0.30 -10.73
N LEU A 179 5.18 0.29 -11.47
CA LEU A 179 5.47 1.27 -12.50
C LEU A 179 5.63 0.60 -13.85
N LEU A 180 5.18 1.29 -14.87
CA LEU A 180 5.29 0.90 -16.28
C LEU A 180 6.25 1.83 -16.99
N GLN A 181 7.10 1.25 -17.81
CA GLN A 181 8.00 1.98 -18.70
C GLN A 181 7.34 2.13 -20.07
N THR A 182 7.09 3.35 -20.47
CA THR A 182 6.50 3.68 -21.77
C THR A 182 7.45 4.55 -22.57
N GLN A 183 7.42 4.39 -23.88
CA GLN A 183 8.17 5.24 -24.78
C GLN A 183 7.28 6.43 -25.21
N SER A 184 7.67 7.64 -24.83
CA SER A 184 7.01 8.86 -25.25
C SER A 184 8.03 9.82 -25.85
N ASP A 185 7.77 10.31 -27.06
CA ASP A 185 8.65 11.23 -27.79
C ASP A 185 10.12 10.76 -27.88
N GLY A 186 10.34 9.44 -28.01
CA GLY A 186 11.68 8.84 -28.08
C GLY A 186 12.42 8.75 -26.74
N LYS A 187 11.78 9.12 -25.63
CA LYS A 187 12.30 8.97 -24.26
C LYS A 187 11.56 7.86 -23.53
N GLU A 188 12.29 7.11 -22.73
CA GLU A 188 11.73 6.12 -21.81
C GLU A 188 11.28 6.81 -20.54
N ILE A 189 9.97 6.77 -20.26
CA ILE A 189 9.37 7.42 -19.09
C ILE A 189 8.70 6.37 -18.21
N TRP A 190 9.03 6.41 -16.93
CA TRP A 190 8.38 5.60 -15.91
C TRP A 190 7.15 6.31 -15.37
N ARG A 191 6.00 5.65 -15.42
CA ARG A 191 4.73 6.19 -14.93
C ARG A 191 3.85 5.11 -14.31
N PHE A 192 2.84 5.51 -13.56
CA PHE A 192 1.77 4.61 -13.15
C PHE A 192 0.87 4.25 -14.34
N PRO A 193 0.20 3.06 -14.30
CA PRO A 193 -0.86 2.74 -15.26
C PRO A 193 -1.87 3.87 -15.34
N GLN A 194 -2.11 4.41 -16.52
CA GLN A 194 -3.02 5.53 -16.72
C GLN A 194 -3.58 5.57 -18.14
N GLY A 195 -4.79 6.07 -18.26
CA GLY A 195 -5.41 6.28 -19.57
C GLY A 195 -6.42 7.40 -19.59
N GLY A 196 -7.02 7.60 -20.75
CA GLY A 196 -8.02 8.65 -20.97
C GLY A 196 -9.41 8.22 -20.51
N VAL A 197 -10.23 9.19 -20.15
CA VAL A 197 -11.62 8.97 -19.74
C VAL A 197 -12.55 9.06 -20.94
N GLU A 198 -13.37 8.06 -21.17
CA GLU A 198 -14.37 8.04 -22.22
C GLU A 198 -15.62 8.84 -21.85
N LYS A 199 -16.36 9.25 -22.86
CA LYS A 199 -17.56 10.06 -22.65
C LYS A 199 -18.66 9.26 -21.93
N GLY A 200 -19.03 9.71 -20.74
CA GLY A 200 -20.07 9.06 -19.91
C GLY A 200 -19.54 8.00 -18.93
N GLU A 201 -18.23 7.75 -18.92
CA GLU A 201 -17.58 6.84 -18.00
C GLU A 201 -17.22 7.51 -16.69
N LEU A 202 -17.27 6.78 -15.59
CA LEU A 202 -16.80 7.28 -14.29
C LEU A 202 -15.28 7.11 -14.16
N LEU A 203 -14.62 8.05 -13.52
CA LEU A 203 -13.14 8.09 -13.39
C LEU A 203 -12.54 6.78 -12.86
N HIS A 204 -13.17 6.15 -11.87
CA HIS A 204 -12.67 4.88 -11.31
C HIS A 204 -12.87 3.69 -12.26
N GLN A 205 -13.90 3.72 -13.11
CA GLN A 205 -14.12 2.71 -14.14
C GLN A 205 -13.09 2.84 -15.25
N ALA A 206 -12.83 4.07 -15.70
CA ALA A 206 -11.76 4.38 -16.66
C ALA A 206 -10.40 3.88 -16.13
N ALA A 207 -10.09 4.20 -14.89
CA ALA A 207 -8.85 3.75 -14.25
C ALA A 207 -8.71 2.22 -14.22
N GLN A 208 -9.80 1.50 -13.93
CA GLN A 208 -9.82 0.03 -13.91
C GLN A 208 -9.68 -0.56 -15.31
N ARG A 209 -10.41 -0.03 -16.28
CA ARG A 209 -10.32 -0.46 -17.69
C ARG A 209 -8.90 -0.31 -18.22
N ASP A 210 -8.30 0.87 -18.00
CA ASP A 210 -6.97 1.18 -18.50
C ASP A 210 -5.89 0.34 -17.81
N LEU A 211 -6.07 0.04 -16.51
CA LEU A 211 -5.21 -0.90 -15.79
C LEU A 211 -5.19 -2.27 -16.46
N TYR A 212 -6.37 -2.83 -16.79
CA TYR A 212 -6.44 -4.13 -17.46
C TYR A 212 -5.96 -4.07 -18.91
N ALA A 213 -6.18 -2.97 -19.62
CA ALA A 213 -5.70 -2.79 -20.98
C ALA A 213 -4.16 -2.72 -21.05
N GLU A 214 -3.51 -2.10 -20.08
CA GLU A 214 -2.03 -1.98 -20.02
C GLU A 214 -1.36 -3.20 -19.37
N CYS A 215 -1.92 -3.74 -18.30
CA CYS A 215 -1.28 -4.77 -17.47
C CYS A 215 -1.82 -6.19 -17.71
N GLY A 216 -2.90 -6.33 -18.50
CA GLY A 216 -3.56 -7.61 -18.76
C GLY A 216 -4.54 -8.05 -17.68
N GLU A 217 -5.30 -9.12 -17.98
CA GLU A 217 -6.39 -9.61 -17.12
C GLU A 217 -5.95 -10.71 -16.13
N LYS A 218 -4.66 -11.12 -16.16
CA LYS A 218 -4.15 -12.24 -15.34
C LYS A 218 -3.79 -11.84 -13.91
N MET A 219 -4.27 -10.71 -13.45
CA MET A 219 -4.09 -10.22 -12.09
C MET A 219 -5.43 -9.92 -11.45
N ASP A 220 -5.57 -10.33 -10.20
CA ASP A 220 -6.73 -9.97 -9.39
C ASP A 220 -6.41 -8.68 -8.61
N THR A 221 -7.15 -7.62 -8.90
CA THR A 221 -6.90 -6.29 -8.37
C THR A 221 -8.17 -5.70 -7.76
N TRP A 222 -8.00 -5.00 -6.66
CA TRP A 222 -9.07 -4.30 -5.97
C TRP A 222 -8.79 -2.79 -5.89
N ILE A 223 -9.66 -1.99 -6.49
CA ILE A 223 -9.64 -0.55 -6.34
C ILE A 223 -10.38 -0.19 -5.04
N VAL A 224 -9.66 0.45 -4.12
CA VAL A 224 -10.12 0.69 -2.74
C VAL A 224 -11.31 1.65 -2.68
N SER A 225 -11.32 2.69 -3.53
CA SER A 225 -12.31 3.77 -3.45
C SER A 225 -12.73 4.26 -4.84
N ARG A 226 -13.96 4.75 -4.91
CA ARG A 226 -14.46 5.46 -6.09
C ARG A 226 -13.97 6.91 -6.16
N ASN A 227 -13.39 7.42 -5.07
CA ASN A 227 -12.83 8.76 -5.01
C ASN A 227 -11.34 8.73 -5.28
N PRO A 228 -10.80 9.69 -6.05
CA PRO A 228 -9.36 9.80 -6.27
C PRO A 228 -8.63 10.14 -4.95
N VAL A 229 -7.42 9.60 -4.80
CA VAL A 229 -6.56 9.84 -3.63
C VAL A 229 -5.69 11.09 -3.83
N GLY A 230 -5.40 11.43 -5.09
CA GLY A 230 -4.60 12.59 -5.44
C GLY A 230 -4.84 13.05 -6.86
N VAL A 231 -4.35 14.24 -7.15
CA VAL A 231 -4.45 14.88 -8.46
C VAL A 231 -3.10 15.46 -8.83
N TYR A 232 -2.65 15.20 -10.03
CA TYR A 232 -1.45 15.79 -10.61
C TYR A 232 -1.81 16.62 -11.85
N LYS A 233 -1.31 17.83 -11.90
CA LYS A 233 -1.44 18.72 -13.07
C LYS A 233 -0.10 18.82 -13.76
N GLU A 234 -0.07 18.35 -14.98
CA GLU A 234 1.09 18.52 -15.85
C GLU A 234 1.06 19.94 -16.43
N SER A 235 1.95 20.79 -15.93
CA SER A 235 2.10 22.14 -16.47
C SER A 235 2.71 22.06 -17.87
N PRO A 236 2.15 22.71 -18.87
CA PRO A 236 2.75 22.75 -20.21
C PRO A 236 4.13 23.44 -20.11
N LEU A 237 5.20 22.67 -20.36
CA LEU A 237 6.59 23.11 -20.22
C LEU A 237 7.02 24.22 -21.16
N ASP A 238 6.21 24.57 -22.19
CA ASP A 238 6.56 25.58 -23.19
C ASP A 238 5.43 26.56 -23.43
N MET A 239 5.48 27.70 -22.77
CA MET A 239 4.67 28.86 -23.11
C MET A 239 5.12 29.52 -24.45
N SER A 240 6.18 29.03 -25.07
CA SER A 240 6.76 29.61 -26.30
C SER A 240 6.21 29.01 -27.60
N LEU A 241 5.38 27.96 -27.53
CA LEU A 241 4.75 27.36 -28.70
C LEU A 241 3.48 28.13 -29.10
N PRO A 242 3.24 28.31 -30.41
CA PRO A 242 2.09 29.08 -30.93
C PRO A 242 0.73 28.45 -30.63
N GLU A 243 0.69 27.19 -30.23
CA GLU A 243 -0.51 26.50 -29.74
C GLU A 243 -0.31 26.06 -28.31
N PRO A 244 -1.09 26.58 -27.34
CA PRO A 244 -1.03 26.12 -25.96
C PRO A 244 -1.48 24.65 -25.93
N LYS A 245 -0.56 23.75 -25.55
CA LYS A 245 -0.93 22.35 -25.27
C LYS A 245 -2.00 22.34 -24.20
N ALA A 246 -3.02 21.49 -24.38
CA ALA A 246 -4.08 21.32 -23.39
C ALA A 246 -3.47 20.85 -22.06
N GLU A 247 -3.87 21.50 -20.96
CA GLU A 247 -3.48 21.11 -19.61
C GLU A 247 -3.91 19.66 -19.37
N LYS A 248 -3.01 18.77 -18.92
CA LYS A 248 -3.32 17.39 -18.60
C LYS A 248 -3.47 17.25 -17.09
N ILE A 249 -4.63 16.76 -16.66
CA ILE A 249 -4.96 16.53 -15.25
C ILE A 249 -5.14 15.05 -15.02
N THR A 250 -4.27 14.45 -14.18
CA THR A 250 -4.31 13.04 -13.84
C THR A 250 -4.87 12.83 -12.45
N PHE A 251 -5.92 12.02 -12.34
CA PHE A 251 -6.54 11.62 -11.08
C PHE A 251 -6.04 10.25 -10.68
N PHE A 252 -5.45 10.13 -9.49
CA PHE A 252 -4.90 8.88 -8.97
C PHE A 252 -5.90 8.13 -8.11
N PHE A 253 -6.06 6.84 -8.39
CA PHE A 253 -6.83 5.89 -7.60
C PHE A 253 -5.90 4.88 -6.96
N LYS A 254 -6.19 4.47 -5.73
CA LYS A 254 -5.43 3.43 -5.04
C LYS A 254 -6.02 2.06 -5.34
N GLY A 255 -5.17 1.13 -5.78
CA GLY A 255 -5.50 -0.27 -5.99
C GLY A 255 -4.55 -1.19 -5.25
N HIS A 256 -5.02 -2.36 -4.88
CA HIS A 256 -4.22 -3.45 -4.31
C HIS A 256 -4.22 -4.63 -5.28
N ILE A 257 -3.06 -5.25 -5.47
CA ILE A 257 -2.98 -6.57 -6.09
C ILE A 257 -3.22 -7.63 -5.02
N LEU A 258 -4.14 -8.55 -5.29
CA LEU A 258 -4.49 -9.66 -4.41
C LEU A 258 -3.79 -10.94 -4.85
N ALA A 259 -3.77 -11.21 -6.15
CA ALA A 259 -3.16 -12.40 -6.73
C ALA A 259 -2.76 -12.16 -8.20
N GLY A 260 -1.96 -13.06 -8.72
CA GLY A 260 -1.55 -13.04 -10.12
C GLY A 260 -0.30 -12.22 -10.40
N GLN A 261 0.00 -12.02 -11.67
CA GLN A 261 1.16 -11.25 -12.13
C GLN A 261 0.78 -10.49 -13.41
N ILE A 262 1.52 -9.43 -13.65
CA ILE A 262 1.35 -8.56 -14.80
C ILE A 262 1.79 -9.25 -16.08
N HIS A 263 0.99 -9.06 -17.12
CA HIS A 263 1.34 -9.41 -18.50
C HIS A 263 1.18 -8.14 -19.34
N PRO A 264 2.23 -7.31 -19.41
CA PRO A 264 2.14 -6.02 -20.06
C PRO A 264 1.83 -6.18 -21.54
N ASN A 265 1.06 -5.26 -22.10
CA ASN A 265 0.81 -5.19 -23.51
C ASN A 265 2.08 -4.70 -24.24
N PRO A 266 2.74 -5.53 -25.06
CA PRO A 266 4.03 -5.22 -25.68
C PRO A 266 3.98 -4.05 -26.65
N THR A 267 2.79 -3.62 -27.09
CA THR A 267 2.64 -2.51 -28.03
C THR A 267 2.79 -1.15 -27.37
N THR A 268 2.45 -1.03 -26.09
CA THR A 268 2.41 0.25 -25.38
C THR A 268 3.43 0.32 -24.26
N ILE A 269 3.86 -0.82 -23.72
CA ILE A 269 4.72 -0.91 -22.53
C ILE A 269 6.00 -1.65 -22.90
N SER A 270 7.13 -0.99 -22.67
CA SER A 270 8.46 -1.58 -22.91
C SER A 270 8.89 -2.50 -21.76
N ASP A 271 8.65 -2.09 -20.52
CA ASP A 271 8.99 -2.86 -19.32
C ASP A 271 8.11 -2.48 -18.12
N PHE A 272 8.16 -3.29 -17.06
CA PHE A 272 7.49 -3.00 -15.80
C PHE A 272 8.37 -3.34 -14.61
N ALA A 273 8.13 -2.68 -13.50
CA ALA A 273 8.84 -2.97 -12.25
C ALA A 273 7.97 -2.71 -11.01
N TRP A 274 8.15 -3.56 -10.01
CA TRP A 274 7.61 -3.37 -8.68
C TRP A 274 8.65 -2.65 -7.82
N LEU A 275 8.40 -1.41 -7.47
CA LEU A 275 9.37 -0.52 -6.83
C LEU A 275 8.88 -0.02 -5.48
N THR A 276 9.79 0.14 -4.54
CA THR A 276 9.54 0.85 -3.29
C THR A 276 9.48 2.37 -3.54
N LYS A 277 8.86 3.12 -2.65
CA LYS A 277 8.79 4.60 -2.73
C LYS A 277 10.17 5.24 -2.99
N GLN A 278 11.21 4.74 -2.33
CA GLN A 278 12.57 5.25 -2.47
C GLN A 278 13.18 4.96 -3.86
N GLU A 279 12.90 3.78 -4.42
CA GLU A 279 13.34 3.40 -5.76
C GLU A 279 12.60 4.17 -6.86
N ILE A 280 11.32 4.50 -6.62
CA ILE A 280 10.51 5.33 -7.52
C ILE A 280 11.13 6.72 -7.66
N ALA A 281 11.54 7.33 -6.54
CA ALA A 281 12.15 8.66 -6.53
C ALA A 281 13.37 8.80 -7.45
N THR A 282 14.08 7.69 -7.71
CA THR A 282 15.28 7.69 -8.56
C THR A 282 14.99 7.47 -10.05
N ARG A 283 13.79 6.99 -10.40
CA ARG A 283 13.46 6.58 -11.78
C ARG A 283 12.47 7.50 -12.47
N VAL A 284 11.64 8.15 -11.68
CA VAL A 284 10.56 9.00 -12.16
C VAL A 284 11.05 10.44 -12.29
N GLU A 285 10.47 11.19 -13.23
CA GLU A 285 10.74 12.61 -13.42
C GLU A 285 10.43 13.42 -12.16
N LYS A 286 11.25 14.44 -11.88
CA LYS A 286 11.18 15.19 -10.61
C LYS A 286 9.82 15.85 -10.37
N ASP A 287 9.24 16.46 -11.41
CA ASP A 287 7.96 17.17 -11.29
C ASP A 287 6.81 16.20 -11.03
N TYR A 288 6.84 15.03 -11.69
CA TYR A 288 5.88 13.96 -11.45
C TYR A 288 6.05 13.36 -10.05
N TRP A 289 7.30 13.17 -9.60
CA TRP A 289 7.60 12.70 -8.26
C TRP A 289 7.06 13.62 -7.18
N GLU A 290 7.28 14.94 -7.32
CA GLU A 290 6.75 15.94 -6.37
C GLU A 290 5.23 15.88 -6.24
N GLY A 291 4.51 15.58 -7.31
CA GLY A 291 3.05 15.41 -7.30
C GLY A 291 2.56 14.13 -6.67
N VAL A 292 3.39 13.06 -6.60
CA VAL A 292 2.95 11.72 -6.18
C VAL A 292 3.55 11.27 -4.86
N LYS A 293 4.69 11.81 -4.43
CA LYS A 293 5.44 11.36 -3.24
C LYS A 293 4.61 11.27 -1.95
N ASP A 294 3.65 12.18 -1.77
CA ASP A 294 2.84 12.26 -0.54
C ASP A 294 1.70 11.23 -0.52
N ILE A 295 1.35 10.67 -1.68
CA ILE A 295 0.34 9.63 -1.82
C ILE A 295 0.93 8.25 -1.48
N LEU A 296 2.25 8.09 -1.63
CA LEU A 296 2.96 6.81 -1.44
C LEU A 296 3.40 6.64 0.01
N SER A 297 3.17 5.45 0.55
CA SER A 297 3.63 5.05 1.88
C SER A 297 4.98 4.33 1.81
N ASP A 298 5.84 4.56 2.81
CA ASP A 298 7.12 3.84 2.95
C ASP A 298 6.96 2.45 3.60
N TYR A 299 5.82 2.18 4.27
CA TYR A 299 5.54 0.97 5.05
C TYR A 299 4.33 0.25 4.49
#